data_ea6a6c3d95ce9a34b3729b46c5089441
#
_entry.id   ea6a6c3d95ce9a34b3729b46c5089441
#
_cell.length_a   1.000
_cell.length_b   1.000
_cell.length_c   1.000
_cell.angle_alpha   90.00
_cell.angle_beta   90.00
_cell.angle_gamma   90.00
#
_symmetry.space_group_name_H-M   'P 1'
#
loop_
_entity.id
_entity.type
_entity.pdbx_description
1 polymer ?
#
loop_
_entity_poly.entity_id
_entity_poly.type
_entity_poly.pdbx_seq_one_letter_code
_entity_poly.pdbx_strand_id
1 'polypeptide(L)'
;MKYNQKKKKENIEIFLFIMVMAVFAAVLGVMSLGEKMQPVNQIRKISSGWYYYDNGKRTEVTLPDTIQAEKGEELILYNDGITDLDAGKVVTTRGAQYDLKIWLGDRPIYEYQDTTFVRNTQMKSKLECVGEIPTDMQNEPLKLVYSNPHHGKYVLTSVYIGTGSAVIALHLQNSGIVIGIALCFLVLSVISLLITVYLKYRQMPDARFRDVALFLMICAVWLITDSSAIQTYSSHPDMLCTISFYMFMLHSVPMLHFAQKIGGLKKERILDAGIAVFYLNAFIQGLLAYFGVFTFADMLFVTHVLLITWVLIVAVLLWKEYRKKPDRSVQIILIAYMILLFSGLLSLSLYWLFEISYYGAIFESGILVFLVMIIADTVISLVGKVRYRTEMQAYERLMKEDWMTGMQSREPFENLLAEIPKTMNEHKDILLVFMDIDYLRRINNDFGRAAGDEVIVAAARCIENVFGAIGKCYRTGGDEFAVVVFDPEEDRNALSEKLDKEIRRYNRNSRYRMSISRGFSSIRDDRGKLKTTGEWKYEADTNMYQNKMKERKTHEL
;
A
#
# COMPACT_ATOMS: atom_id res chain seq x y z
N MET A 1 6.34 9.94 -28.09
CA MET A 1 6.62 9.77 -26.66
C MET A 1 5.60 10.45 -25.75
N LYS A 2 5.28 11.74 -25.88
CA LYS A 2 4.24 12.46 -25.11
C LYS A 2 2.84 11.81 -25.14
N TYR A 3 2.42 11.21 -26.26
CA TYR A 3 1.11 10.57 -26.43
C TYR A 3 0.96 9.30 -25.55
N ASN A 4 1.99 8.44 -25.49
CA ASN A 4 1.98 7.25 -24.64
C ASN A 4 2.04 7.57 -23.14
N GLN A 5 2.66 8.68 -22.75
CA GLN A 5 2.69 9.14 -21.36
C GLN A 5 1.33 9.67 -20.90
N LYS A 6 0.61 10.41 -21.77
CA LYS A 6 -0.74 10.90 -21.49
C LYS A 6 -1.71 9.73 -21.30
N LYS A 7 -1.67 8.73 -22.19
CA LYS A 7 -2.51 7.53 -22.12
C LYS A 7 -2.23 6.67 -20.85
N LYS A 8 -0.98 6.62 -20.39
CA LYS A 8 -0.61 5.87 -19.18
C LYS A 8 -1.05 6.60 -17.89
N LYS A 9 -1.04 7.94 -17.90
CA LYS A 9 -1.57 8.77 -16.80
C LYS A 9 -3.09 8.63 -16.71
N GLU A 10 -3.78 8.70 -17.85
CA GLU A 10 -5.23 8.47 -17.94
C GLU A 10 -5.61 7.08 -17.42
N ASN A 11 -4.85 6.03 -17.75
CA ASN A 11 -5.12 4.68 -17.27
C ASN A 11 -4.96 4.53 -15.74
N ILE A 12 -4.05 5.27 -15.11
CA ILE A 12 -3.86 5.24 -13.65
C ILE A 12 -4.97 6.04 -12.96
N GLU A 13 -5.33 7.20 -13.51
CA GLU A 13 -6.46 7.99 -13.00
C GLU A 13 -7.77 7.21 -13.13
N ILE A 14 -7.97 6.51 -14.26
CA ILE A 14 -9.11 5.61 -14.48
C ILE A 14 -9.08 4.45 -13.48
N PHE A 15 -7.93 3.81 -13.24
CA PHE A 15 -7.80 2.71 -12.26
C PHE A 15 -8.14 3.17 -10.84
N LEU A 16 -7.61 4.33 -10.41
CA LEU A 16 -7.93 4.93 -9.11
C LEU A 16 -9.42 5.28 -9.01
N PHE A 17 -10.00 5.86 -10.07
CA PHE A 17 -11.42 6.16 -10.13
C PHE A 17 -12.27 4.89 -10.05
N ILE A 18 -11.93 3.82 -10.79
CA ILE A 18 -12.62 2.53 -10.73
C ILE A 18 -12.51 1.92 -9.33
N MET A 19 -11.35 1.99 -8.67
CA MET A 19 -11.14 1.48 -7.32
C MET A 19 -12.03 2.23 -6.31
N VAL A 20 -12.07 3.56 -6.38
CA VAL A 20 -12.93 4.40 -5.52
C VAL A 20 -14.40 4.11 -5.80
N MET A 21 -14.79 3.99 -7.07
CA MET A 21 -16.16 3.65 -7.46
C MET A 21 -16.55 2.24 -7.05
N ALA A 22 -15.64 1.27 -7.08
CA ALA A 22 -15.89 -0.09 -6.61
C ALA A 22 -16.12 -0.13 -5.08
N VAL A 23 -15.33 0.62 -4.30
CA VAL A 23 -15.55 0.78 -2.86
C VAL A 23 -16.89 1.47 -2.59
N PHE A 24 -17.18 2.56 -3.31
CA PHE A 24 -18.43 3.29 -3.18
C PHE A 24 -19.64 2.43 -3.58
N ALA A 25 -19.54 1.66 -4.67
CA ALA A 25 -20.56 0.73 -5.11
C ALA A 25 -20.78 -0.42 -4.11
N ALA A 26 -19.71 -0.94 -3.48
CA ALA A 26 -19.81 -1.94 -2.44
C ALA A 26 -20.54 -1.40 -1.19
N VAL A 27 -20.21 -0.17 -0.77
CA VAL A 27 -20.88 0.50 0.35
C VAL A 27 -22.36 0.76 0.01
N LEU A 28 -22.66 1.29 -1.18
CA LEU A 28 -24.03 1.50 -1.64
C LEU A 28 -24.80 0.18 -1.80
N GLY A 29 -24.13 -0.88 -2.27
CA GLY A 29 -24.70 -2.23 -2.37
C GLY A 29 -25.13 -2.78 -1.01
N VAL A 30 -24.28 -2.62 0.01
CA VAL A 30 -24.60 -3.01 1.39
C VAL A 30 -25.74 -2.16 1.97
N MET A 31 -25.73 -0.83 1.71
CA MET A 31 -26.83 0.05 2.13
C MET A 31 -28.15 -0.32 1.43
N SER A 32 -28.13 -0.61 0.14
CA SER A 32 -29.30 -1.01 -0.66
C SER A 32 -29.85 -2.40 -0.25
N LEU A 33 -29.01 -3.32 0.22
CA LEU A 33 -29.46 -4.58 0.79
C LEU A 33 -30.21 -4.36 2.10
N GLY A 34 -29.76 -3.41 2.92
CA GLY A 34 -30.44 -3.02 4.16
C GLY A 34 -31.86 -2.46 3.92
N GLU A 35 -32.05 -1.67 2.86
CA GLU A 35 -33.37 -1.11 2.51
C GLU A 35 -34.36 -2.16 2.00
N LYS A 36 -33.89 -3.21 1.28
CA LYS A 36 -34.76 -4.28 0.76
C LYS A 36 -35.14 -5.34 1.79
N MET A 37 -34.42 -5.41 2.91
CA MET A 37 -34.70 -6.35 4.01
C MET A 37 -35.78 -5.84 4.97
N GLN A 38 -36.59 -4.86 4.62
CA GLN A 38 -37.65 -4.33 5.47
C GLN A 38 -38.84 -5.32 5.61
N PRO A 39 -38.92 -6.05 6.72
CA PRO A 39 -40.21 -6.45 7.26
C PRO A 39 -40.60 -5.46 8.38
N VAL A 40 -40.67 -4.17 8.08
CA VAL A 40 -40.97 -3.09 9.05
C VAL A 40 -42.32 -3.34 9.79
N ASN A 41 -43.24 -4.07 9.18
CA ASN A 41 -44.52 -4.40 9.79
C ASN A 41 -44.48 -5.61 10.79
N GLN A 42 -43.32 -6.22 11.01
CA GLN A 42 -43.20 -7.41 11.88
C GLN A 42 -42.36 -7.18 13.14
N ILE A 43 -41.87 -5.96 13.35
CA ILE A 43 -41.11 -5.56 14.53
C ILE A 43 -41.80 -4.40 15.22
N ARG A 44 -42.06 -4.57 16.51
CA ARG A 44 -42.62 -3.54 17.40
C ARG A 44 -41.53 -3.07 18.38
N LYS A 45 -41.24 -1.76 18.40
CA LYS A 45 -40.39 -1.16 19.41
C LYS A 45 -41.23 -0.89 20.67
N ILE A 46 -40.75 -1.35 21.82
CA ILE A 46 -41.38 -1.11 23.12
C ILE A 46 -40.59 -0.04 23.85
N SER A 47 -41.01 1.21 23.70
CA SER A 47 -40.35 2.35 24.34
C SER A 47 -40.99 2.79 25.65
N SER A 48 -42.29 2.58 25.81
CA SER A 48 -43.09 3.03 26.96
C SER A 48 -43.68 1.84 27.76
N GLY A 49 -44.22 2.12 28.91
CA GLY A 49 -44.81 1.11 29.79
C GLY A 49 -43.79 0.37 30.67
N TRP A 50 -42.53 0.80 30.65
CA TRP A 50 -41.48 0.29 31.51
C TRP A 50 -41.50 0.99 32.88
N TYR A 51 -41.27 0.19 33.96
CA TYR A 51 -41.12 0.75 35.31
C TYR A 51 -40.15 -0.09 36.14
N TYR A 52 -39.64 0.49 37.17
CA TYR A 52 -38.82 -0.14 38.20
C TYR A 52 -39.23 0.34 39.58
N TYR A 53 -38.79 -0.35 40.62
CA TYR A 53 -39.02 0.05 41.98
C TYR A 53 -37.77 0.72 42.56
N ASP A 54 -37.91 1.99 42.93
CA ASP A 54 -36.90 2.75 43.64
C ASP A 54 -37.38 2.94 45.10
N ASN A 55 -36.68 2.33 46.06
CA ASN A 55 -37.06 2.33 47.46
C ASN A 55 -38.55 1.96 47.71
N GLY A 56 -39.04 0.96 46.95
CA GLY A 56 -40.41 0.51 47.01
C GLY A 56 -41.44 1.37 46.27
N LYS A 57 -41.06 2.44 45.65
CA LYS A 57 -41.90 3.32 44.83
C LYS A 57 -41.78 2.96 43.36
N ARG A 58 -42.92 2.71 42.69
CA ARG A 58 -42.95 2.50 41.23
C ARG A 58 -42.59 3.77 40.50
N THR A 59 -41.51 3.71 39.71
CA THR A 59 -41.02 4.79 38.87
C THR A 59 -41.09 4.37 37.40
N GLU A 60 -41.79 5.17 36.58
CA GLU A 60 -41.91 4.90 35.15
C GLU A 60 -40.67 5.41 34.38
N VAL A 61 -40.29 4.68 33.36
CA VAL A 61 -39.16 4.98 32.49
C VAL A 61 -39.51 4.72 31.04
N THR A 62 -38.95 5.54 30.15
CA THR A 62 -39.11 5.38 28.68
C THR A 62 -37.77 5.01 28.08
N LEU A 63 -37.70 3.90 27.36
CA LEU A 63 -36.46 3.42 26.74
C LEU A 63 -36.20 4.04 25.34
N PRO A 64 -34.96 4.45 25.05
CA PRO A 64 -33.72 4.27 25.84
C PRO A 64 -33.56 5.32 26.93
N ASP A 65 -32.91 4.98 28.03
CA ASP A 65 -32.66 5.89 29.19
C ASP A 65 -31.38 5.46 29.96
N THR A 66 -30.99 6.25 30.97
CA THR A 66 -29.87 5.92 31.84
C THR A 66 -30.33 6.05 33.31
N ILE A 67 -30.20 4.95 34.05
CA ILE A 67 -30.59 4.91 35.47
C ILE A 67 -29.34 4.76 36.34
N GLN A 68 -29.29 5.48 37.44
CA GLN A 68 -28.29 5.32 38.50
C GLN A 68 -28.89 4.45 39.62
N ALA A 69 -28.20 3.39 40.00
CA ALA A 69 -28.50 2.55 41.15
C ALA A 69 -27.25 2.47 42.04
N GLU A 70 -27.36 1.85 43.22
CA GLU A 70 -26.19 1.61 44.04
C GLU A 70 -25.23 0.60 43.40
N LYS A 71 -23.94 0.71 43.73
CA LYS A 71 -22.92 -0.19 43.17
C LYS A 71 -23.19 -1.64 43.58
N GLY A 72 -23.35 -2.51 42.56
CA GLY A 72 -23.62 -3.92 42.77
C GLY A 72 -25.10 -4.24 43.00
N GLU A 73 -26.00 -3.28 42.97
CA GLU A 73 -27.43 -3.49 42.99
C GLU A 73 -27.96 -3.93 41.64
N GLU A 74 -28.86 -4.91 41.62
CA GLU A 74 -29.55 -5.34 40.40
C GLU A 74 -30.68 -4.36 40.06
N LEU A 75 -30.70 -3.91 38.79
CA LEU A 75 -31.81 -3.11 38.27
C LEU A 75 -32.79 -4.01 37.56
N ILE A 76 -34.04 -4.04 38.06
CA ILE A 76 -35.12 -4.86 37.46
C ILE A 76 -36.15 -3.91 36.83
N LEU A 77 -36.27 -4.01 35.51
CA LEU A 77 -37.31 -3.33 34.73
C LEU A 77 -38.46 -4.26 34.43
N TYR A 78 -39.68 -3.77 34.57
CA TYR A 78 -40.92 -4.47 34.32
C TYR A 78 -41.69 -3.80 33.19
N ASN A 79 -42.38 -4.61 32.35
CA ASN A 79 -43.32 -4.13 31.36
C ASN A 79 -44.53 -5.10 31.28
N ASP A 80 -45.70 -4.58 31.54
CA ASP A 80 -46.96 -5.35 31.53
C ASP A 80 -47.65 -5.37 30.16
N GLY A 81 -47.02 -4.80 29.12
CA GLY A 81 -47.60 -4.64 27.77
C GLY A 81 -47.36 -5.79 26.80
N ILE A 82 -46.91 -6.95 27.28
CA ILE A 82 -46.80 -8.17 26.47
C ILE A 82 -48.19 -8.86 26.46
N THR A 83 -48.64 -9.22 25.28
CA THR A 83 -49.96 -9.80 25.06
C THR A 83 -49.82 -11.16 24.37
N ASP A 84 -50.89 -11.95 24.35
CA ASP A 84 -51.00 -13.24 23.66
C ASP A 84 -50.63 -13.14 22.16
N LEU A 85 -50.79 -11.97 21.56
CA LEU A 85 -50.37 -11.69 20.18
C LEU A 85 -48.84 -11.74 19.97
N ASP A 86 -48.07 -11.73 21.05
CA ASP A 86 -46.62 -11.81 21.02
C ASP A 86 -46.08 -13.25 21.24
N ALA A 87 -46.95 -14.21 21.52
CA ALA A 87 -46.59 -15.62 21.66
C ALA A 87 -45.87 -16.16 20.43
N GLY A 88 -44.75 -16.87 20.60
CA GLY A 88 -43.89 -17.38 19.52
C GLY A 88 -43.06 -16.32 18.82
N LYS A 89 -43.09 -15.06 19.27
CA LYS A 89 -42.18 -14.01 18.79
C LYS A 89 -40.91 -13.98 19.64
N VAL A 90 -39.96 -13.15 19.19
CA VAL A 90 -38.68 -12.98 19.83
C VAL A 90 -38.59 -11.55 20.37
N VAL A 91 -38.18 -11.43 21.63
CA VAL A 91 -37.80 -10.18 22.25
C VAL A 91 -36.31 -10.00 22.11
N THR A 92 -35.88 -8.80 21.73
CA THR A 92 -34.45 -8.45 21.64
C THR A 92 -34.15 -7.07 22.22
N THR A 93 -33.03 -6.99 22.90
CA THR A 93 -32.44 -5.73 23.38
C THR A 93 -30.93 -5.85 23.44
N ARG A 94 -30.22 -4.76 23.40
CA ARG A 94 -28.76 -4.76 23.46
C ARG A 94 -28.29 -4.80 24.92
N GLY A 95 -27.54 -5.83 25.27
CA GLY A 95 -26.81 -5.91 26.51
C GLY A 95 -25.50 -5.12 26.40
N ALA A 96 -25.42 -3.96 27.00
CA ALA A 96 -24.21 -3.16 27.01
C ALA A 96 -23.47 -3.35 28.34
N GLN A 97 -22.39 -4.11 28.36
CA GLN A 97 -21.47 -4.26 29.50
C GLN A 97 -22.06 -4.79 30.83
N TYR A 98 -23.30 -5.31 30.81
CA TYR A 98 -24.00 -5.84 31.98
C TYR A 98 -24.40 -7.29 31.74
N ASP A 99 -24.55 -8.06 32.85
CA ASP A 99 -25.29 -9.27 32.79
C ASP A 99 -26.77 -8.91 32.62
N LEU A 100 -27.37 -9.39 31.55
CA LEU A 100 -28.77 -9.21 31.26
C LEU A 100 -29.47 -10.55 31.27
N LYS A 101 -30.52 -10.67 32.09
CA LYS A 101 -31.47 -11.80 32.05
C LYS A 101 -32.81 -11.24 31.60
N ILE A 102 -33.50 -11.99 30.74
CA ILE A 102 -34.84 -11.66 30.29
C ILE A 102 -35.77 -12.75 30.83
N TRP A 103 -36.79 -12.33 31.59
CA TRP A 103 -37.76 -13.21 32.16
C TRP A 103 -39.15 -12.84 31.66
N LEU A 104 -40.00 -13.85 31.47
CA LEU A 104 -41.40 -13.67 31.25
C LEU A 104 -42.14 -14.33 32.44
N GLY A 105 -42.78 -13.51 33.28
CA GLY A 105 -43.23 -13.94 34.57
C GLY A 105 -42.11 -14.46 35.45
N ASP A 106 -42.15 -15.74 35.80
CA ASP A 106 -41.12 -16.41 36.58
C ASP A 106 -40.25 -17.37 35.75
N ARG A 107 -40.43 -17.37 34.41
CA ARG A 107 -39.67 -18.21 33.49
C ARG A 107 -38.56 -17.38 32.79
N PRO A 108 -37.27 -17.79 32.89
CA PRO A 108 -36.21 -17.15 32.14
C PRO A 108 -36.34 -17.54 30.65
N ILE A 109 -36.37 -16.56 29.76
CA ILE A 109 -36.37 -16.72 28.32
C ILE A 109 -35.04 -16.39 27.68
N TYR A 110 -34.17 -15.65 28.40
CA TYR A 110 -32.79 -15.43 28.05
C TYR A 110 -31.96 -15.22 29.32
N GLU A 111 -30.85 -15.91 29.39
CA GLU A 111 -29.81 -15.70 30.39
C GLU A 111 -28.46 -15.64 29.72
N TYR A 112 -27.69 -14.60 30.00
CA TYR A 112 -26.31 -14.51 29.54
C TYR A 112 -25.50 -15.63 30.20
N GLN A 113 -25.13 -16.64 29.42
CA GLN A 113 -24.23 -17.68 29.87
C GLN A 113 -22.83 -17.25 29.63
N ASP A 114 -22.04 -17.10 30.68
CA ASP A 114 -20.64 -16.79 30.66
C ASP A 114 -19.84 -18.00 30.13
N THR A 115 -19.82 -18.16 28.83
CA THR A 115 -19.00 -19.19 28.16
C THR A 115 -17.58 -18.66 28.09
N THR A 116 -16.86 -18.73 29.21
CA THR A 116 -15.47 -18.27 29.29
C THR A 116 -14.55 -19.18 28.50
N PHE A 117 -14.25 -18.82 27.26
CA PHE A 117 -13.16 -19.43 26.49
C PHE A 117 -11.80 -19.10 27.15
N VAL A 118 -11.67 -17.91 27.71
CA VAL A 118 -10.49 -17.50 28.50
C VAL A 118 -10.89 -17.47 29.97
N ARG A 119 -10.31 -18.37 30.76
CA ARG A 119 -10.53 -18.50 32.19
C ARG A 119 -10.40 -17.14 32.89
N ASN A 120 -11.42 -16.71 33.63
CA ASN A 120 -11.49 -15.45 34.38
C ASN A 120 -11.66 -14.14 33.59
N THR A 121 -11.86 -14.14 32.28
CA THR A 121 -12.22 -12.90 31.60
C THR A 121 -13.70 -12.60 31.80
N GLN A 122 -14.01 -11.68 32.69
CA GLN A 122 -15.36 -11.10 32.84
C GLN A 122 -15.65 -10.12 31.69
N MET A 123 -15.40 -10.58 30.46
CA MET A 123 -15.61 -9.73 29.28
C MET A 123 -17.05 -9.89 28.81
N LYS A 124 -17.82 -8.85 29.06
CA LYS A 124 -19.17 -8.76 28.55
C LYS A 124 -19.15 -8.17 27.16
N SER A 125 -19.43 -9.02 26.20
CA SER A 125 -19.55 -8.65 24.79
C SER A 125 -20.79 -7.74 24.58
N LYS A 126 -20.76 -6.96 23.51
CA LYS A 126 -21.89 -6.11 23.08
C LYS A 126 -22.98 -6.97 22.43
N LEU A 127 -23.57 -7.91 23.20
CA LEU A 127 -24.55 -8.85 22.66
C LEU A 127 -25.90 -8.19 22.41
N GLU A 128 -26.53 -8.57 21.33
CA GLU A 128 -27.98 -8.46 21.17
C GLU A 128 -28.61 -9.66 21.91
N CYS A 129 -29.20 -9.39 23.05
CA CYS A 129 -29.86 -10.43 23.85
C CYS A 129 -31.16 -10.82 23.17
N VAL A 130 -31.34 -12.10 22.88
CA VAL A 130 -32.46 -12.62 22.08
C VAL A 130 -33.17 -13.70 22.90
N GLY A 131 -34.42 -13.45 23.33
CA GLY A 131 -35.26 -14.40 24.06
C GLY A 131 -36.53 -14.75 23.28
N GLU A 132 -36.86 -16.02 23.17
CA GLU A 132 -38.10 -16.47 22.52
C GLU A 132 -39.27 -16.47 23.52
N ILE A 133 -40.38 -15.81 23.18
CA ILE A 133 -41.59 -15.76 23.98
C ILE A 133 -42.32 -17.09 23.77
N PRO A 134 -42.50 -17.90 24.83
CA PRO A 134 -43.20 -19.18 24.72
C PRO A 134 -44.64 -19.02 24.25
N THR A 135 -45.12 -20.02 23.52
CA THR A 135 -46.50 -20.04 22.98
C THR A 135 -47.57 -20.36 24.02
N ASP A 136 -47.16 -20.89 25.18
CA ASP A 136 -48.03 -21.31 26.28
C ASP A 136 -48.20 -20.25 27.39
N MET A 137 -47.54 -19.06 27.22
CA MET A 137 -47.59 -17.98 28.19
C MET A 137 -48.65 -16.94 27.85
N GLN A 138 -49.40 -16.47 28.83
CA GLN A 138 -50.48 -15.50 28.67
C GLN A 138 -50.32 -14.34 29.65
N ASN A 139 -50.30 -13.11 29.13
CA ASN A 139 -50.36 -11.83 29.88
C ASN A 139 -49.40 -11.71 31.08
N GLU A 140 -48.21 -12.27 30.96
CA GLU A 140 -47.21 -12.18 32.01
C GLU A 140 -46.28 -10.98 31.81
N PRO A 141 -45.79 -10.31 32.90
CA PRO A 141 -44.88 -9.19 32.77
C PRO A 141 -43.53 -9.63 32.22
N LEU A 142 -43.01 -8.85 31.27
CA LEU A 142 -41.62 -8.96 30.82
C LEU A 142 -40.74 -8.31 31.85
N LYS A 143 -39.74 -9.02 32.35
CA LYS A 143 -38.74 -8.51 33.29
C LYS A 143 -37.36 -8.50 32.63
N LEU A 144 -36.67 -7.37 32.69
CA LEU A 144 -35.28 -7.24 32.30
C LEU A 144 -34.44 -7.01 33.56
N VAL A 145 -33.59 -7.97 33.89
CA VAL A 145 -32.73 -7.93 35.07
C VAL A 145 -31.31 -7.60 34.63
N TYR A 146 -30.84 -6.41 34.99
CA TYR A 146 -29.49 -5.94 34.75
C TYR A 146 -28.67 -6.07 36.03
N SER A 147 -27.49 -6.68 35.92
CA SER A 147 -26.55 -6.82 37.02
C SER A 147 -25.16 -6.30 36.63
N ASN A 148 -24.58 -5.45 37.46
CA ASN A 148 -23.22 -4.95 37.27
C ASN A 148 -22.48 -4.81 38.61
N PRO A 149 -21.54 -5.69 38.93
CA PRO A 149 -20.83 -5.65 40.21
C PRO A 149 -19.86 -4.46 40.35
N HIS A 150 -19.50 -3.79 39.24
CA HIS A 150 -18.46 -2.77 39.25
C HIS A 150 -18.97 -1.33 39.19
N HIS A 151 -20.12 -1.09 38.58
CA HIS A 151 -20.70 0.23 38.41
C HIS A 151 -22.16 0.26 38.81
N GLY A 152 -22.66 1.40 39.33
CA GLY A 152 -24.06 1.64 39.63
C GLY A 152 -24.85 2.37 38.55
N LYS A 153 -24.28 2.54 37.34
CA LYS A 153 -24.91 3.23 36.22
C LYS A 153 -25.31 2.25 35.14
N TYR A 154 -26.60 2.25 34.76
CA TYR A 154 -27.15 1.38 33.73
C TYR A 154 -27.66 2.22 32.56
N VAL A 155 -27.04 2.02 31.38
CA VAL A 155 -27.49 2.57 30.10
C VAL A 155 -28.43 1.57 29.44
N LEU A 156 -29.71 1.91 29.42
CA LEU A 156 -30.79 1.05 28.94
C LEU A 156 -31.00 1.29 27.44
N THR A 157 -31.08 0.24 26.67
CA THR A 157 -31.29 0.32 25.22
C THR A 157 -32.76 0.06 24.85
N SER A 158 -33.10 0.33 23.59
CA SER A 158 -34.45 0.05 23.09
C SER A 158 -34.74 -1.46 23.06
N VAL A 159 -35.95 -1.83 23.39
CA VAL A 159 -36.44 -3.22 23.32
C VAL A 159 -37.33 -3.39 22.10
N TYR A 160 -37.16 -4.49 21.40
CA TYR A 160 -37.95 -4.83 20.21
C TYR A 160 -38.55 -6.20 20.33
N ILE A 161 -39.76 -6.36 19.81
CA ILE A 161 -40.45 -7.65 19.67
C ILE A 161 -40.84 -7.87 18.22
N GLY A 162 -40.55 -9.05 17.69
CA GLY A 162 -40.89 -9.41 16.31
C GLY A 162 -40.69 -10.88 16.01
N THR A 163 -40.92 -11.28 14.77
CA THR A 163 -40.56 -12.63 14.32
C THR A 163 -39.04 -12.80 14.33
N GLY A 164 -38.54 -14.05 14.53
CA GLY A 164 -37.09 -14.31 14.55
C GLY A 164 -36.38 -13.83 13.29
N SER A 165 -36.98 -14.00 12.12
CA SER A 165 -36.41 -13.49 10.84
C SER A 165 -36.34 -11.97 10.78
N ALA A 166 -37.32 -11.29 11.34
CA ALA A 166 -37.34 -9.82 11.39
C ALA A 166 -36.28 -9.26 12.35
N VAL A 167 -36.08 -9.93 13.48
CA VAL A 167 -35.02 -9.58 14.46
C VAL A 167 -33.64 -9.80 13.86
N ILE A 168 -33.38 -10.89 13.16
CA ILE A 168 -32.11 -11.12 12.44
C ILE A 168 -31.87 -10.02 11.41
N ALA A 169 -32.91 -9.68 10.63
CA ALA A 169 -32.82 -8.60 9.64
C ALA A 169 -32.47 -7.24 10.29
N LEU A 170 -33.08 -6.94 11.44
CA LEU A 170 -32.77 -5.73 12.22
C LEU A 170 -31.30 -5.69 12.68
N HIS A 171 -30.80 -6.80 13.23
CA HIS A 171 -29.40 -6.90 13.66
C HIS A 171 -28.43 -6.77 12.50
N LEU A 172 -28.71 -7.42 11.36
CA LEU A 172 -27.90 -7.30 10.15
C LEU A 172 -27.96 -5.88 9.56
N GLN A 173 -29.11 -5.21 9.59
CA GLN A 173 -29.25 -3.83 9.14
C GLN A 173 -28.40 -2.89 10.02
N ASN A 174 -28.45 -3.04 11.33
CA ASN A 174 -27.68 -2.21 12.28
C ASN A 174 -26.16 -2.41 12.13
N SER A 175 -25.71 -3.63 11.80
CA SER A 175 -24.29 -3.97 11.66
C SER A 175 -23.80 -3.96 10.20
N GLY A 176 -24.70 -3.91 9.23
CA GLY A 176 -24.42 -4.14 7.81
C GLY A 176 -23.40 -3.17 7.22
N ILE A 177 -23.49 -1.88 7.57
CA ILE A 177 -22.55 -0.86 7.09
C ILE A 177 -21.14 -1.17 7.59
N VAL A 178 -20.98 -1.47 8.87
CA VAL A 178 -19.68 -1.77 9.49
C VAL A 178 -19.07 -3.04 8.88
N ILE A 179 -19.88 -4.09 8.71
CA ILE A 179 -19.44 -5.34 8.05
C ILE A 179 -19.03 -5.08 6.60
N GLY A 180 -19.80 -4.25 5.86
CA GLY A 180 -19.48 -3.87 4.49
C GLY A 180 -18.15 -3.12 4.39
N ILE A 181 -17.89 -2.16 5.27
CA ILE A 181 -16.61 -1.44 5.35
C ILE A 181 -15.47 -2.41 5.65
N ALA A 182 -15.66 -3.32 6.61
CA ALA A 182 -14.66 -4.32 6.97
C ALA A 182 -14.29 -5.25 5.80
N LEU A 183 -15.29 -5.72 5.04
CA LEU A 183 -15.05 -6.51 3.83
C LEU A 183 -14.29 -5.71 2.76
N CYS A 184 -14.61 -4.44 2.56
CA CYS A 184 -13.84 -3.56 1.67
C CYS A 184 -12.39 -3.44 2.13
N PHE A 185 -12.14 -3.28 3.43
CA PHE A 185 -10.78 -3.22 3.98
C PHE A 185 -10.02 -4.53 3.76
N LEU A 186 -10.66 -5.68 3.91
CA LEU A 186 -10.06 -6.99 3.61
C LEU A 186 -9.62 -7.09 2.14
N VAL A 187 -10.51 -6.73 1.21
CA VAL A 187 -10.22 -6.76 -0.23
C VAL A 187 -9.05 -5.82 -0.55
N LEU A 188 -9.07 -4.59 -0.05
CA LEU A 188 -8.00 -3.62 -0.25
C LEU A 188 -6.67 -4.08 0.39
N SER A 189 -6.72 -4.76 1.55
CA SER A 189 -5.56 -5.38 2.18
C SER A 189 -4.92 -6.44 1.27
N VAL A 190 -5.71 -7.35 0.74
CA VAL A 190 -5.23 -8.39 -0.20
C VAL A 190 -4.62 -7.76 -1.44
N ILE A 191 -5.29 -6.77 -2.05
CA ILE A 191 -4.76 -6.05 -3.22
C ILE A 191 -3.41 -5.39 -2.88
N SER A 192 -3.29 -4.75 -1.72
CA SER A 192 -2.06 -4.09 -1.27
C SER A 192 -0.92 -5.07 -1.03
N LEU A 193 -1.21 -6.28 -0.51
CA LEU A 193 -0.25 -7.37 -0.38
C LEU A 193 0.22 -7.88 -1.75
N LEU A 194 -0.70 -8.09 -2.69
CA LEU A 194 -0.37 -8.49 -4.06
C LEU A 194 0.52 -7.46 -4.75
N ILE A 195 0.23 -6.17 -4.57
CA ILE A 195 1.09 -5.08 -5.06
C ILE A 195 2.48 -5.17 -4.41
N THR A 196 2.57 -5.44 -3.11
CA THR A 196 3.87 -5.59 -2.40
C THR A 196 4.70 -6.72 -3.01
N VAL A 197 4.08 -7.88 -3.26
CA VAL A 197 4.74 -9.05 -3.88
C VAL A 197 5.17 -8.72 -5.31
N TYR A 198 4.29 -8.10 -6.11
CA TYR A 198 4.60 -7.70 -7.49
C TYR A 198 5.77 -6.71 -7.54
N LEU A 199 5.78 -5.69 -6.67
CA LEU A 199 6.88 -4.71 -6.61
C LEU A 199 8.20 -5.34 -6.19
N LYS A 200 8.17 -6.32 -5.27
CA LYS A 200 9.36 -7.10 -4.89
C LYS A 200 9.90 -7.90 -6.09
N TYR A 201 9.02 -8.57 -6.83
CA TYR A 201 9.38 -9.29 -8.06
C TYR A 201 10.00 -8.36 -9.12
N ARG A 202 9.46 -7.15 -9.29
CA ARG A 202 9.97 -6.13 -10.22
C ARG A 202 11.22 -5.40 -9.71
N GLN A 203 11.82 -5.87 -8.61
CA GLN A 203 13.00 -5.25 -7.96
C GLN A 203 12.79 -3.75 -7.63
N MET A 204 11.57 -3.39 -7.28
CA MET A 204 11.16 -2.05 -6.84
C MET A 204 10.46 -2.10 -5.48
N PRO A 205 11.07 -2.68 -4.42
CA PRO A 205 10.38 -2.89 -3.16
C PRO A 205 9.94 -1.56 -2.54
N ASP A 206 8.65 -1.45 -2.24
CA ASP A 206 8.10 -0.36 -1.43
C ASP A 206 7.31 -0.96 -0.26
N ALA A 207 7.92 -0.92 0.91
CA ALA A 207 7.35 -1.55 2.11
C ALA A 207 6.15 -0.77 2.67
N ARG A 208 5.80 0.42 2.15
CA ARG A 208 4.62 1.18 2.57
C ARG A 208 3.33 0.44 2.24
N PHE A 209 3.26 -0.22 1.07
CA PHE A 209 2.10 -1.05 0.71
C PHE A 209 1.87 -2.21 1.67
N ARG A 210 2.94 -2.83 2.18
CA ARG A 210 2.83 -3.87 3.21
C ARG A 210 2.22 -3.32 4.50
N ASP A 211 2.67 -2.16 4.95
CA ASP A 211 2.21 -1.59 6.21
C ASP A 211 0.75 -1.11 6.10
N VAL A 212 0.37 -0.55 4.95
CA VAL A 212 -1.03 -0.23 4.64
C VAL A 212 -1.88 -1.51 4.62
N ALA A 213 -1.40 -2.59 4.01
CA ALA A 213 -2.12 -3.86 3.98
C ALA A 213 -2.34 -4.43 5.38
N LEU A 214 -1.31 -4.44 6.22
CA LEU A 214 -1.41 -4.91 7.61
C LEU A 214 -2.36 -4.04 8.43
N PHE A 215 -2.32 -2.73 8.25
CA PHE A 215 -3.24 -1.82 8.93
C PHE A 215 -4.70 -2.08 8.51
N LEU A 216 -4.97 -2.17 7.21
CA LEU A 216 -6.30 -2.50 6.68
C LEU A 216 -6.81 -3.85 7.20
N MET A 217 -5.95 -4.86 7.25
CA MET A 217 -6.31 -6.19 7.75
C MET A 217 -6.68 -6.15 9.23
N ILE A 218 -5.87 -5.47 10.05
CA ILE A 218 -6.13 -5.33 11.49
C ILE A 218 -7.43 -4.56 11.71
N CYS A 219 -7.67 -3.46 11.00
CA CYS A 219 -8.91 -2.70 11.08
C CYS A 219 -10.13 -3.52 10.64
N ALA A 220 -10.00 -4.32 9.58
CA ALA A 220 -11.09 -5.18 9.11
C ALA A 220 -11.45 -6.26 10.15
N VAL A 221 -10.44 -6.94 10.70
CA VAL A 221 -10.66 -7.95 11.75
C VAL A 221 -11.25 -7.29 12.99
N TRP A 222 -10.77 -6.12 13.39
CA TRP A 222 -11.35 -5.35 14.48
C TRP A 222 -12.84 -5.06 14.28
N LEU A 223 -13.21 -4.46 13.14
CA LEU A 223 -14.60 -4.10 12.84
C LEU A 223 -15.52 -5.33 12.80
N ILE A 224 -15.08 -6.45 12.21
CA ILE A 224 -15.83 -7.70 12.16
C ILE A 224 -16.04 -8.25 13.57
N THR A 225 -14.97 -8.33 14.36
CA THR A 225 -15.02 -8.93 15.69
C THR A 225 -15.70 -8.03 16.73
N ASP A 226 -15.73 -6.70 16.51
CA ASP A 226 -16.46 -5.73 17.34
C ASP A 226 -17.96 -5.65 16.97
N SER A 227 -18.38 -6.24 15.86
CA SER A 227 -19.77 -6.20 15.41
C SER A 227 -20.70 -6.98 16.34
N SER A 228 -21.73 -6.31 16.88
CA SER A 228 -22.71 -6.95 17.76
C SER A 228 -23.43 -8.14 17.09
N ALA A 229 -23.76 -8.04 15.80
CA ALA A 229 -24.38 -9.12 15.06
C ALA A 229 -23.47 -10.35 14.98
N ILE A 230 -22.18 -10.18 14.70
CA ILE A 230 -21.23 -11.31 14.63
C ILE A 230 -21.03 -11.93 16.00
N GLN A 231 -20.91 -11.13 17.06
CA GLN A 231 -20.78 -11.64 18.44
C GLN A 231 -22.04 -12.41 18.87
N THR A 232 -23.24 -11.88 18.59
CA THR A 232 -24.53 -12.49 18.96
C THR A 232 -24.73 -13.86 18.36
N TYR A 233 -24.35 -14.05 17.09
CA TYR A 233 -24.53 -15.32 16.40
C TYR A 233 -23.30 -16.25 16.45
N SER A 234 -22.28 -15.87 17.21
CA SER A 234 -21.10 -16.72 17.47
C SER A 234 -21.32 -17.65 18.68
N SER A 235 -20.78 -18.86 18.61
CA SER A 235 -20.70 -19.76 19.76
C SER A 235 -19.67 -19.30 20.82
N HIS A 236 -18.78 -18.35 20.48
CA HIS A 236 -17.72 -17.86 21.38
C HIS A 236 -17.60 -16.33 21.30
N PRO A 237 -18.61 -15.57 21.78
CA PRO A 237 -18.63 -14.13 21.70
C PRO A 237 -17.47 -13.45 22.46
N ASP A 238 -17.07 -14.00 23.60
CA ASP A 238 -15.96 -13.50 24.44
C ASP A 238 -14.60 -13.62 23.72
N MET A 239 -14.39 -14.68 22.94
CA MET A 239 -13.20 -14.81 22.10
C MET A 239 -13.16 -13.71 21.04
N LEU A 240 -14.29 -13.45 20.36
CA LEU A 240 -14.39 -12.37 19.37
C LEU A 240 -14.15 -10.99 20.00
N CYS A 241 -14.74 -10.75 21.16
CA CYS A 241 -14.55 -9.53 21.93
C CYS A 241 -13.06 -9.36 22.32
N THR A 242 -12.41 -10.42 22.80
CA THR A 242 -10.98 -10.41 23.11
C THR A 242 -10.13 -10.08 21.88
N ILE A 243 -10.40 -10.70 20.74
CA ILE A 243 -9.72 -10.41 19.47
C ILE A 243 -9.93 -8.95 19.08
N SER A 244 -11.16 -8.43 19.21
CA SER A 244 -11.47 -7.02 18.93
C SER A 244 -10.56 -6.08 19.71
N PHE A 245 -10.40 -6.26 21.03
CA PHE A 245 -9.52 -5.43 21.84
C PHE A 245 -8.05 -5.52 21.44
N TYR A 246 -7.54 -6.73 21.14
CA TYR A 246 -6.17 -6.88 20.65
C TYR A 246 -5.96 -6.20 19.31
N MET A 247 -6.88 -6.33 18.37
CA MET A 247 -6.80 -5.65 17.08
C MET A 247 -6.84 -4.14 17.25
N PHE A 248 -7.69 -3.63 18.15
CA PHE A 248 -7.73 -2.21 18.49
C PHE A 248 -6.42 -1.70 19.11
N MET A 249 -5.78 -2.46 20.00
CA MET A 249 -4.47 -2.09 20.57
C MET A 249 -3.36 -2.10 19.52
N LEU A 250 -3.38 -3.08 18.61
CA LEU A 250 -2.28 -3.33 17.68
C LEU A 250 -2.36 -2.55 16.37
N HIS A 251 -3.50 -1.92 16.03
CA HIS A 251 -3.64 -1.20 14.75
C HIS A 251 -2.62 -0.03 14.61
N SER A 252 -2.11 0.50 15.71
CA SER A 252 -1.09 1.56 15.70
C SER A 252 0.28 1.09 15.24
N VAL A 253 0.61 -0.20 15.39
CA VAL A 253 1.92 -0.75 15.03
C VAL A 253 2.24 -0.59 13.54
N PRO A 254 1.39 -1.03 12.59
CA PRO A 254 1.66 -0.79 11.17
C PRO A 254 1.63 0.68 10.79
N MET A 255 0.88 1.53 11.52
CA MET A 255 0.90 2.98 11.30
C MET A 255 2.26 3.60 11.67
N LEU A 256 2.87 3.19 12.79
CA LEU A 256 4.20 3.64 13.18
C LEU A 256 5.26 3.13 12.20
N HIS A 257 5.18 1.87 11.75
CA HIS A 257 6.05 1.35 10.70
C HIS A 257 5.90 2.09 9.37
N PHE A 258 4.69 2.49 9.01
CA PHE A 258 4.45 3.33 7.85
C PHE A 258 5.11 4.70 8.00
N ALA A 259 4.92 5.37 9.16
CA ALA A 259 5.51 6.67 9.44
C ALA A 259 7.04 6.65 9.33
N GLN A 260 7.72 5.60 9.81
CA GLN A 260 9.18 5.43 9.68
C GLN A 260 9.69 5.46 8.23
N LYS A 261 8.82 5.23 7.23
CA LYS A 261 9.20 5.20 5.81
C LYS A 261 8.98 6.53 5.11
N ILE A 262 8.56 7.56 5.84
CA ILE A 262 8.27 8.90 5.32
C ILE A 262 9.45 9.82 5.61
N GLY A 263 9.99 10.45 4.57
CA GLY A 263 11.06 11.44 4.70
C GLY A 263 12.27 10.94 5.50
N GLY A 264 12.73 11.76 6.43
CA GLY A 264 13.85 11.46 7.33
C GLY A 264 13.47 10.67 8.59
N LEU A 265 12.18 10.33 8.80
CA LEU A 265 11.68 9.73 10.04
C LEU A 265 12.25 8.32 10.33
N LYS A 266 12.84 7.65 9.35
CA LYS A 266 13.54 6.37 9.55
C LYS A 266 14.62 6.40 10.62
N LYS A 267 15.19 7.57 10.89
CA LYS A 267 16.25 7.77 11.89
C LYS A 267 15.72 8.02 13.30
N GLU A 268 14.43 8.21 13.46
CA GLU A 268 13.79 8.57 14.73
C GLU A 268 13.51 7.32 15.58
N ARG A 269 14.43 6.99 16.49
CA ARG A 269 14.32 5.83 17.42
C ARG A 269 13.07 5.87 18.30
N ILE A 270 12.46 7.05 18.47
CA ILE A 270 11.23 7.19 19.25
C ILE A 270 10.08 6.38 18.64
N LEU A 271 10.05 6.20 17.31
CA LEU A 271 9.01 5.39 16.65
C LEU A 271 9.18 3.89 16.96
N ASP A 272 10.43 3.40 17.09
CA ASP A 272 10.70 2.02 17.52
C ASP A 272 10.25 1.82 18.98
N ALA A 273 10.49 2.81 19.85
CA ALA A 273 9.98 2.81 21.22
C ALA A 273 8.44 2.76 21.25
N GLY A 274 7.76 3.48 20.36
CA GLY A 274 6.31 3.44 20.23
C GLY A 274 5.77 2.06 19.89
N ILE A 275 6.38 1.41 18.92
CA ILE A 275 6.03 0.03 18.53
C ILE A 275 6.19 -0.92 19.72
N ALA A 276 7.31 -0.83 20.44
CA ALA A 276 7.56 -1.63 21.63
C ALA A 276 6.52 -1.36 22.74
N VAL A 277 6.14 -0.10 22.96
CA VAL A 277 5.12 0.29 23.95
C VAL A 277 3.76 -0.33 23.60
N PHE A 278 3.33 -0.33 22.33
CA PHE A 278 2.05 -0.95 21.96
C PHE A 278 2.06 -2.47 22.14
N TYR A 279 3.14 -3.16 21.79
CA TYR A 279 3.25 -4.60 22.07
C TYR A 279 3.26 -4.88 23.59
N LEU A 280 4.00 -4.07 24.37
CA LEU A 280 4.04 -4.21 25.82
C LEU A 280 2.67 -3.92 26.44
N ASN A 281 1.94 -2.89 25.97
CA ASN A 281 0.58 -2.58 26.41
C ASN A 281 -0.36 -3.77 26.15
N ALA A 282 -0.34 -4.35 24.93
CA ALA A 282 -1.16 -5.50 24.60
C ALA A 282 -0.81 -6.72 25.47
N PHE A 283 0.46 -6.95 25.73
CA PHE A 283 0.93 -8.05 26.60
C PHE A 283 0.49 -7.85 28.07
N ILE A 284 0.71 -6.66 28.64
CA ILE A 284 0.34 -6.35 30.03
C ILE A 284 -1.16 -6.41 30.22
N GLN A 285 -1.95 -5.81 29.33
CA GLN A 285 -3.41 -5.85 29.44
C GLN A 285 -3.93 -7.28 29.31
N GLY A 286 -3.37 -8.09 28.40
CA GLY A 286 -3.69 -9.50 28.27
C GLY A 286 -3.38 -10.30 29.54
N LEU A 287 -2.25 -10.03 30.17
CA LEU A 287 -1.85 -10.70 31.42
C LEU A 287 -2.80 -10.32 32.58
N LEU A 288 -3.10 -9.02 32.73
CA LEU A 288 -4.03 -8.54 33.77
C LEU A 288 -5.44 -9.08 33.59
N ALA A 289 -5.91 -9.15 32.34
CA ALA A 289 -7.21 -9.74 32.02
C ALA A 289 -7.23 -11.25 32.29
N TYR A 290 -6.15 -11.97 31.94
CA TYR A 290 -6.02 -13.41 32.19
C TYR A 290 -6.06 -13.74 33.69
N PHE A 291 -5.44 -12.92 34.55
CA PHE A 291 -5.48 -13.09 35.99
C PHE A 291 -6.75 -12.52 36.64
N GLY A 292 -7.67 -11.93 35.88
CA GLY A 292 -8.92 -11.37 36.37
C GLY A 292 -8.75 -10.11 37.25
N VAL A 293 -7.60 -9.40 37.11
CA VAL A 293 -7.33 -8.16 37.88
C VAL A 293 -8.12 -7.00 37.33
N PHE A 294 -8.14 -6.84 36.00
CA PHE A 294 -8.89 -5.81 35.28
C PHE A 294 -9.46 -6.39 34.00
N THR A 295 -10.61 -5.91 33.56
CA THR A 295 -11.14 -6.21 32.23
C THR A 295 -10.45 -5.34 31.16
N PHE A 296 -10.48 -5.75 29.89
CA PHE A 296 -9.96 -4.90 28.79
C PHE A 296 -10.72 -3.57 28.71
N ALA A 297 -12.01 -3.56 29.04
CA ALA A 297 -12.83 -2.35 29.07
C ALA A 297 -12.33 -1.34 30.11
N ASP A 298 -11.94 -1.82 31.30
CA ASP A 298 -11.38 -0.95 32.37
C ASP A 298 -10.05 -0.33 31.95
N MET A 299 -9.25 -1.06 31.17
CA MET A 299 -7.92 -0.62 30.69
C MET A 299 -7.98 0.18 29.39
N LEU A 300 -9.17 0.34 28.79
CA LEU A 300 -9.36 1.01 27.49
C LEU A 300 -8.83 2.45 27.51
N PHE A 301 -9.00 3.14 28.64
CA PHE A 301 -8.48 4.51 28.84
C PHE A 301 -6.97 4.59 28.61
N VAL A 302 -6.19 3.62 29.09
CA VAL A 302 -4.73 3.56 28.89
C VAL A 302 -4.41 3.46 27.42
N THR A 303 -5.11 2.60 26.68
CA THR A 303 -4.94 2.45 25.23
C THR A 303 -5.25 3.74 24.48
N HIS A 304 -6.34 4.43 24.83
CA HIS A 304 -6.69 5.71 24.22
C HIS A 304 -5.62 6.79 24.46
N VAL A 305 -5.11 6.91 25.67
CA VAL A 305 -4.03 7.86 26.00
C VAL A 305 -2.77 7.55 25.19
N LEU A 306 -2.38 6.28 25.06
CA LEU A 306 -1.26 5.88 24.24
C LEU A 306 -1.48 6.23 22.77
N LEU A 307 -2.67 5.93 22.22
CA LEU A 307 -3.02 6.24 20.83
C LEU A 307 -2.87 7.72 20.52
N ILE A 308 -3.51 8.58 21.33
CA ILE A 308 -3.44 10.03 21.16
C ILE A 308 -1.99 10.52 21.25
N THR A 309 -1.26 10.05 22.26
CA THR A 309 0.13 10.46 22.49
C THR A 309 1.00 10.14 21.28
N TRP A 310 0.88 8.93 20.72
CA TRP A 310 1.72 8.52 19.59
C TRP A 310 1.29 9.13 18.25
N VAL A 311 -0.02 9.35 18.03
CA VAL A 311 -0.50 10.12 16.87
C VAL A 311 0.02 11.55 16.91
N LEU A 312 0.01 12.18 18.09
CA LEU A 312 0.56 13.53 18.30
C LEU A 312 2.08 13.57 18.06
N ILE A 313 2.83 12.60 18.60
CA ILE A 313 4.29 12.49 18.37
C ILE A 313 4.57 12.40 16.87
N VAL A 314 3.88 11.51 16.15
CA VAL A 314 4.05 11.36 14.69
C VAL A 314 3.71 12.65 13.95
N ALA A 315 2.62 13.32 14.31
CA ALA A 315 2.24 14.61 13.72
C ALA A 315 3.31 15.68 13.92
N VAL A 316 3.89 15.78 15.13
CA VAL A 316 4.99 16.72 15.43
C VAL A 316 6.26 16.37 14.63
N LEU A 317 6.61 15.09 14.50
CA LEU A 317 7.76 14.65 13.73
C LEU A 317 7.57 14.95 12.24
N LEU A 318 6.39 14.67 11.68
CA LEU A 318 6.04 15.00 10.29
C LEU A 318 6.07 16.51 10.04
N TRP A 319 5.55 17.31 11.00
CA TRP A 319 5.60 18.76 10.91
C TRP A 319 7.05 19.28 10.89
N LYS A 320 7.92 18.77 11.77
CA LYS A 320 9.34 19.09 11.78
C LYS A 320 10.03 18.73 10.47
N GLU A 321 9.73 17.55 9.92
CA GLU A 321 10.28 17.09 8.64
C GLU A 321 9.82 17.98 7.48
N TYR A 322 8.52 18.31 7.43
CA TYR A 322 7.97 19.24 6.43
C TYR A 322 8.61 20.62 6.50
N ARG A 323 8.88 21.14 7.70
CA ARG A 323 9.57 22.43 7.90
C ARG A 323 11.02 22.39 7.42
N LYS A 324 11.73 21.26 7.52
CA LYS A 324 13.10 21.09 7.03
C LYS A 324 13.14 21.01 5.49
N LYS A 325 12.25 20.21 4.92
CA LYS A 325 12.16 19.97 3.48
C LYS A 325 10.70 19.88 3.09
N PRO A 326 10.11 20.95 2.56
CA PRO A 326 8.73 20.91 2.06
C PRO A 326 8.58 19.85 0.97
N ASP A 327 7.84 18.81 1.29
CA ASP A 327 7.52 17.69 0.39
C ASP A 327 6.02 17.43 0.41
N ARG A 328 5.41 17.25 -0.77
CA ARG A 328 3.97 17.06 -0.92
C ARG A 328 3.48 15.80 -0.21
N SER A 329 4.25 14.72 -0.27
CA SER A 329 3.89 13.47 0.40
C SER A 329 3.87 13.64 1.91
N VAL A 330 4.90 14.28 2.49
CA VAL A 330 4.97 14.59 3.93
C VAL A 330 3.78 15.47 4.35
N GLN A 331 3.40 16.46 3.52
CA GLN A 331 2.25 17.33 3.80
C GLN A 331 0.93 16.56 3.82
N ILE A 332 0.66 15.72 2.83
CA ILE A 332 -0.57 14.92 2.74
C ILE A 332 -0.68 14.01 3.97
N ILE A 333 0.41 13.33 4.32
CA ILE A 333 0.43 12.40 5.45
C ILE A 333 0.28 13.15 6.77
N LEU A 334 0.89 14.32 6.94
CA LEU A 334 0.69 15.18 8.11
C LEU A 334 -0.79 15.54 8.28
N ILE A 335 -1.46 15.97 7.20
CA ILE A 335 -2.90 16.30 7.22
C ILE A 335 -3.71 15.06 7.61
N ALA A 336 -3.37 13.89 7.06
CA ALA A 336 -4.05 12.63 7.40
C ALA A 336 -3.95 12.31 8.91
N TYR A 337 -2.75 12.42 9.51
CA TYR A 337 -2.57 12.24 10.96
C TYR A 337 -3.30 13.29 11.79
N MET A 338 -3.39 14.53 11.33
CA MET A 338 -4.16 15.59 12.02
C MET A 338 -5.67 15.30 11.99
N ILE A 339 -6.20 14.80 10.88
CA ILE A 339 -7.62 14.38 10.79
C ILE A 339 -7.88 13.21 11.74
N LEU A 340 -6.99 12.22 11.78
CA LEU A 340 -7.10 11.08 12.69
C LEU A 340 -7.07 11.53 14.16
N LEU A 341 -6.17 12.44 14.51
CA LEU A 341 -6.07 13.02 15.86
C LEU A 341 -7.36 13.75 16.22
N PHE A 342 -7.87 14.60 15.33
CA PHE A 342 -9.10 15.37 15.59
C PHE A 342 -10.32 14.46 15.73
N SER A 343 -10.50 13.49 14.83
CA SER A 343 -11.62 12.54 14.91
C SER A 343 -11.55 11.67 16.16
N GLY A 344 -10.33 11.24 16.56
CA GLY A 344 -10.10 10.48 17.78
C GLY A 344 -10.43 11.28 19.04
N LEU A 345 -9.94 12.53 19.14
CA LEU A 345 -10.23 13.42 20.26
C LEU A 345 -11.74 13.75 20.35
N LEU A 346 -12.37 14.03 19.21
CA LEU A 346 -13.81 14.30 19.17
C LEU A 346 -14.60 13.07 19.61
N SER A 347 -14.28 11.90 19.09
CA SER A 347 -14.91 10.63 19.47
C SER A 347 -14.79 10.35 20.97
N LEU A 348 -13.59 10.54 21.54
CA LEU A 348 -13.37 10.34 22.97
C LEU A 348 -14.10 11.38 23.84
N SER A 349 -14.15 12.64 23.40
CA SER A 349 -14.91 13.67 24.10
C SER A 349 -16.40 13.34 24.11
N LEU A 350 -16.94 12.84 23.00
CA LEU A 350 -18.34 12.42 22.94
C LEU A 350 -18.62 11.19 23.83
N TYR A 351 -17.67 10.27 23.89
CA TYR A 351 -17.79 9.08 24.76
C TYR A 351 -17.73 9.44 26.25
N TRP A 352 -16.69 10.18 26.67
CA TRP A 352 -16.42 10.41 28.09
C TRP A 352 -17.19 11.58 28.71
N LEU A 353 -17.55 12.61 27.91
CA LEU A 353 -18.21 13.81 28.43
C LEU A 353 -19.71 13.83 28.15
N PHE A 354 -20.15 13.26 27.02
CA PHE A 354 -21.55 13.38 26.58
C PHE A 354 -22.27 12.03 26.47
N GLU A 355 -21.57 10.91 26.66
CA GLU A 355 -22.13 9.54 26.62
C GLU A 355 -22.93 9.21 25.34
N ILE A 356 -22.57 9.85 24.23
CA ILE A 356 -23.26 9.70 22.95
C ILE A 356 -22.92 8.36 22.33
N SER A 357 -23.94 7.56 22.01
CA SER A 357 -23.80 6.20 21.48
C SER A 357 -23.10 6.10 20.10
N TYR A 358 -23.05 7.20 19.34
CA TYR A 358 -22.51 7.24 17.97
C TYR A 358 -21.03 7.63 17.90
N TYR A 359 -20.32 7.68 19.03
CA TYR A 359 -18.90 8.08 19.06
C TYR A 359 -18.00 7.22 18.18
N GLY A 360 -18.29 5.91 18.06
CA GLY A 360 -17.51 4.99 17.24
C GLY A 360 -17.52 5.36 15.75
N ALA A 361 -18.68 5.74 15.22
CA ALA A 361 -18.84 6.12 13.82
C ALA A 361 -17.96 7.31 13.40
N ILE A 362 -17.71 8.25 14.32
CA ILE A 362 -16.85 9.41 14.07
C ILE A 362 -15.39 8.97 13.95
N PHE A 363 -14.93 8.11 14.84
CA PHE A 363 -13.57 7.56 14.81
C PHE A 363 -13.35 6.68 13.56
N GLU A 364 -14.29 5.81 13.24
CA GLU A 364 -14.27 4.97 12.05
C GLU A 364 -14.23 5.78 10.75
N SER A 365 -15.00 6.88 10.70
CA SER A 365 -14.96 7.84 9.59
C SER A 365 -13.60 8.52 9.48
N GLY A 366 -12.99 8.89 10.58
CA GLY A 366 -11.64 9.44 10.64
C GLY A 366 -10.59 8.46 10.12
N ILE A 367 -10.67 7.20 10.52
CA ILE A 367 -9.81 6.11 10.00
C ILE A 367 -9.99 5.95 8.49
N LEU A 368 -11.23 5.98 7.98
CA LEU A 368 -11.51 5.83 6.56
C LEU A 368 -10.87 6.96 5.74
N VAL A 369 -11.04 8.22 6.18
CA VAL A 369 -10.41 9.38 5.51
C VAL A 369 -8.89 9.29 5.57
N PHE A 370 -8.33 8.95 6.73
CA PHE A 370 -6.90 8.71 6.91
C PHE A 370 -6.37 7.66 5.91
N LEU A 371 -7.05 6.52 5.80
CA LEU A 371 -6.69 5.45 4.88
C LEU A 371 -6.72 5.88 3.41
N VAL A 372 -7.78 6.55 3.00
CA VAL A 372 -7.90 7.06 1.61
C VAL A 372 -6.73 7.99 1.28
N MET A 373 -6.36 8.88 2.20
CA MET A 373 -5.23 9.80 1.99
C MET A 373 -3.90 9.07 1.89
N ILE A 374 -3.64 8.08 2.77
CA ILE A 374 -2.40 7.29 2.76
C ILE A 374 -2.28 6.43 1.50
N ILE A 375 -3.37 5.77 1.10
CA ILE A 375 -3.39 4.96 -0.12
C ILE A 375 -3.13 5.83 -1.34
N ALA A 376 -3.83 6.98 -1.43
CA ALA A 376 -3.64 7.92 -2.53
C ALA A 376 -2.19 8.42 -2.62
N ASP A 377 -1.58 8.86 -1.50
CA ASP A 377 -0.18 9.27 -1.47
C ASP A 377 0.77 8.14 -1.87
N THR A 378 0.55 6.94 -1.35
CA THR A 378 1.40 5.79 -1.64
C THR A 378 1.36 5.41 -3.13
N VAL A 379 0.18 5.45 -3.75
CA VAL A 379 0.00 5.21 -5.19
C VAL A 379 0.64 6.32 -6.02
N ILE A 380 0.41 7.58 -5.68
CA ILE A 380 1.02 8.73 -6.39
C ILE A 380 2.55 8.65 -6.33
N SER A 381 3.10 8.35 -5.16
CA SER A 381 4.54 8.15 -4.96
C SER A 381 5.10 6.99 -5.80
N LEU A 382 4.36 5.87 -5.89
CA LEU A 382 4.75 4.74 -6.71
C LEU A 382 4.80 5.10 -8.19
N VAL A 383 3.76 5.77 -8.68
CA VAL A 383 3.69 6.26 -10.07
C VAL A 383 4.88 7.17 -10.39
N GLY A 384 5.22 8.08 -9.48
CA GLY A 384 6.39 8.96 -9.60
C GLY A 384 7.70 8.17 -9.73
N LYS A 385 7.91 7.17 -8.86
CA LYS A 385 9.09 6.29 -8.90
C LYS A 385 9.20 5.49 -10.20
N VAL A 386 8.09 4.89 -10.66
CA VAL A 386 8.05 4.13 -11.92
C VAL A 386 8.38 5.03 -13.10
N ARG A 387 7.78 6.22 -13.13
CA ARG A 387 8.04 7.22 -14.17
C ARG A 387 9.52 7.63 -14.21
N TYR A 388 10.07 8.01 -13.06
CA TYR A 388 11.48 8.40 -12.95
C TYR A 388 12.41 7.28 -13.45
N ARG A 389 12.16 6.02 -13.05
CA ARG A 389 12.97 4.87 -13.51
C ARG A 389 12.87 4.65 -15.03
N THR A 390 11.66 4.81 -15.60
CA THR A 390 11.46 4.66 -17.05
C THR A 390 12.18 5.77 -17.82
N GLU A 391 12.14 7.01 -17.31
CA GLU A 391 12.83 8.15 -17.90
C GLU A 391 14.35 7.93 -17.83
N MET A 392 14.89 7.50 -16.68
CA MET A 392 16.32 7.18 -16.52
C MET A 392 16.78 6.08 -17.47
N GLN A 393 16.01 4.99 -17.59
CA GLN A 393 16.33 3.93 -18.55
C GLN A 393 16.31 4.41 -20.00
N ALA A 394 15.41 5.33 -20.33
CA ALA A 394 15.39 5.96 -21.65
C ALA A 394 16.61 6.84 -21.87
N TYR A 395 17.01 7.64 -20.88
CA TYR A 395 18.25 8.43 -20.95
C TYR A 395 19.50 7.55 -21.05
N GLU A 396 19.59 6.48 -20.26
CA GLU A 396 20.71 5.54 -20.35
C GLU A 396 20.82 4.87 -21.74
N ARG A 397 19.69 4.54 -22.37
CA ARG A 397 19.70 4.01 -23.75
C ARG A 397 20.16 5.06 -24.74
N LEU A 398 19.67 6.30 -24.63
CA LEU A 398 20.08 7.41 -25.49
C LEU A 398 21.56 7.76 -25.34
N MET A 399 22.16 7.53 -24.17
CA MET A 399 23.60 7.71 -23.95
C MET A 399 24.43 6.55 -24.48
N LYS A 400 23.88 5.32 -24.50
CA LYS A 400 24.62 4.12 -24.92
C LYS A 400 24.63 3.87 -26.42
N GLU A 401 23.66 4.37 -27.15
CA GLU A 401 23.52 4.17 -28.60
C GLU A 401 23.54 5.50 -29.35
N ASP A 402 24.28 5.59 -30.42
CA ASP A 402 24.24 6.73 -31.34
C ASP A 402 22.93 6.72 -32.13
N TRP A 403 22.13 7.76 -31.99
CA TRP A 403 20.78 7.84 -32.56
C TRP A 403 20.73 7.80 -34.09
N MET A 404 21.84 8.19 -34.77
CA MET A 404 21.92 8.26 -36.22
C MET A 404 22.32 6.89 -36.82
N THR A 405 23.32 6.25 -36.23
CA THR A 405 23.90 5.02 -36.78
C THR A 405 23.37 3.74 -36.12
N GLY A 406 22.82 3.82 -34.89
CA GLY A 406 22.43 2.67 -34.07
C GLY A 406 23.61 1.95 -33.41
N MET A 407 24.84 2.34 -33.70
CA MET A 407 26.04 1.82 -33.05
C MET A 407 26.11 2.24 -31.57
N GLN A 408 26.95 1.55 -30.79
CA GLN A 408 27.25 2.01 -29.44
C GLN A 408 27.98 3.39 -29.50
N SER A 409 27.66 4.25 -28.54
CA SER A 409 28.23 5.61 -28.45
C SER A 409 29.62 5.60 -27.80
N ARG A 410 30.23 6.77 -27.66
CA ARG A 410 31.53 6.95 -27.03
C ARG A 410 31.60 6.47 -25.58
N GLU A 411 30.54 6.67 -24.78
CA GLU A 411 30.54 6.29 -23.35
C GLU A 411 30.72 4.78 -23.12
N PRO A 412 29.98 3.88 -23.77
CA PRO A 412 30.23 2.43 -23.71
C PRO A 412 31.63 2.04 -24.16
N PHE A 413 32.20 2.76 -25.17
CA PHE A 413 33.56 2.50 -25.63
C PHE A 413 34.58 2.81 -24.53
N GLU A 414 34.54 3.99 -23.91
CA GLU A 414 35.46 4.37 -22.83
C GLU A 414 35.28 3.47 -21.59
N ASN A 415 34.05 3.05 -21.29
CA ASN A 415 33.78 2.08 -20.22
C ASN A 415 34.42 0.71 -20.52
N LEU A 416 34.32 0.22 -21.75
CA LEU A 416 35.00 -1.01 -22.16
C LEU A 416 36.51 -0.89 -22.02
N LEU A 417 37.10 0.20 -22.47
CA LEU A 417 38.54 0.45 -22.35
C LEU A 417 39.02 0.49 -20.89
N ALA A 418 38.18 0.96 -19.95
CA ALA A 418 38.48 0.95 -18.52
C ALA A 418 38.37 -0.46 -17.90
N GLU A 419 37.57 -1.36 -18.48
CA GLU A 419 37.41 -2.75 -18.01
C GLU A 419 38.46 -3.70 -18.58
N ILE A 420 38.95 -3.47 -19.80
CA ILE A 420 39.93 -4.33 -20.49
C ILE A 420 41.16 -4.66 -19.60
N PRO A 421 41.77 -3.73 -18.83
CA PRO A 421 42.91 -4.07 -17.95
C PRO A 421 42.63 -5.18 -16.95
N LYS A 422 41.36 -5.44 -16.62
CA LYS A 422 40.95 -6.48 -15.66
C LYS A 422 40.84 -7.87 -16.32
N THR A 423 40.51 -7.92 -17.60
CA THR A 423 40.18 -9.13 -18.36
C THR A 423 41.19 -9.46 -19.45
N MET A 424 42.15 -8.55 -19.77
CA MET A 424 43.08 -8.71 -20.89
C MET A 424 43.95 -9.96 -20.83
N ASN A 425 44.15 -10.55 -19.63
CA ASN A 425 44.89 -11.81 -19.49
C ASN A 425 44.07 -13.04 -19.86
N GLU A 426 42.75 -12.91 -19.98
CA GLU A 426 41.82 -13.98 -20.37
C GLU A 426 41.77 -14.17 -21.88
N HIS A 427 42.31 -13.21 -22.64
CA HIS A 427 42.30 -13.18 -24.10
C HIS A 427 43.72 -13.41 -24.66
N LYS A 428 43.78 -14.12 -25.79
CA LYS A 428 45.03 -14.32 -26.54
C LYS A 428 45.52 -12.99 -27.11
N ASP A 429 44.61 -12.24 -27.72
CA ASP A 429 44.86 -10.88 -28.19
C ASP A 429 43.54 -10.06 -28.20
N ILE A 430 43.65 -8.74 -28.15
CA ILE A 430 42.53 -7.84 -28.35
C ILE A 430 42.96 -6.77 -29.35
N LEU A 431 42.20 -6.66 -30.45
CA LEU A 431 42.48 -5.74 -31.54
C LEU A 431 41.59 -4.48 -31.40
N LEU A 432 42.20 -3.32 -31.40
CA LEU A 432 41.52 -2.04 -31.50
C LEU A 432 41.71 -1.48 -32.93
N VAL A 433 40.61 -1.03 -33.50
CA VAL A 433 40.59 -0.37 -34.80
C VAL A 433 39.96 1.02 -34.63
N PHE A 434 40.71 2.08 -34.90
CA PHE A 434 40.15 3.41 -35.12
C PHE A 434 39.91 3.69 -36.59
N MET A 435 38.82 4.37 -36.88
CA MET A 435 38.40 4.68 -38.25
C MET A 435 37.82 6.09 -38.31
N ASP A 436 38.07 6.77 -39.43
CA ASP A 436 37.61 8.12 -39.70
C ASP A 436 37.17 8.25 -41.17
N ILE A 437 36.01 8.90 -41.40
CA ILE A 437 35.50 9.12 -42.77
C ILE A 437 36.29 10.24 -43.41
N ASP A 438 36.96 9.92 -44.51
CA ASP A 438 37.75 10.93 -45.24
C ASP A 438 36.82 11.91 -45.96
N TYR A 439 37.23 13.17 -45.96
CA TYR A 439 36.61 14.27 -46.73
C TYR A 439 35.11 14.51 -46.38
N LEU A 440 34.57 14.05 -45.23
CA LEU A 440 33.18 14.27 -44.86
C LEU A 440 32.79 15.76 -44.87
N ARG A 441 33.68 16.62 -44.43
CA ARG A 441 33.46 18.09 -44.47
C ARG A 441 33.28 18.61 -45.90
N ARG A 442 33.97 18.06 -46.89
CA ARG A 442 33.81 18.41 -48.30
C ARG A 442 32.46 17.93 -48.83
N ILE A 443 32.08 16.70 -48.52
CA ILE A 443 30.74 16.17 -48.87
C ILE A 443 29.63 17.07 -48.30
N ASN A 444 29.75 17.47 -47.04
CA ASN A 444 28.80 18.38 -46.41
C ASN A 444 28.73 19.78 -47.11
N ASN A 445 29.87 20.31 -47.54
CA ASN A 445 29.93 21.59 -48.21
C ASN A 445 29.37 21.54 -49.63
N ASP A 446 29.68 20.45 -50.40
CA ASP A 446 29.33 20.32 -51.80
C ASP A 446 27.86 19.83 -51.99
N PHE A 447 27.35 18.98 -51.07
CA PHE A 447 26.05 18.33 -51.22
C PHE A 447 25.07 18.55 -50.06
N GLY A 448 25.48 19.30 -49.03
CA GLY A 448 24.68 19.59 -47.86
C GLY A 448 24.79 18.51 -46.76
N ARG A 449 24.37 18.89 -45.52
CA ARG A 449 24.50 18.06 -44.34
C ARG A 449 23.78 16.71 -44.44
N ALA A 450 22.63 16.65 -45.13
CA ALA A 450 21.89 15.41 -45.34
C ALA A 450 22.70 14.34 -46.12
N ALA A 451 23.57 14.80 -47.05
CA ALA A 451 24.47 13.88 -47.77
C ALA A 451 25.56 13.32 -46.85
N GLY A 452 26.10 14.17 -45.95
CA GLY A 452 27.07 13.70 -44.95
C GLY A 452 26.46 12.72 -43.96
N ASP A 453 25.23 12.97 -43.51
CA ASP A 453 24.49 12.07 -42.62
C ASP A 453 24.26 10.72 -43.29
N GLU A 454 23.92 10.69 -44.60
CA GLU A 454 23.79 9.43 -45.38
C GLU A 454 25.11 8.67 -45.44
N VAL A 455 26.24 9.38 -45.68
CA VAL A 455 27.58 8.78 -45.72
C VAL A 455 27.99 8.23 -44.34
N ILE A 456 27.69 8.92 -43.25
CA ILE A 456 27.94 8.44 -41.87
C ILE A 456 27.18 7.13 -41.61
N VAL A 457 25.88 7.09 -41.96
CA VAL A 457 25.06 5.87 -41.79
C VAL A 457 25.56 4.74 -42.66
N ALA A 458 26.02 5.03 -43.89
CA ALA A 458 26.60 4.02 -44.77
C ALA A 458 27.93 3.48 -44.23
N ALA A 459 28.80 4.36 -43.70
CA ALA A 459 30.05 3.97 -43.07
C ALA A 459 29.80 3.00 -41.90
N ALA A 460 28.87 3.37 -41.03
CA ALA A 460 28.47 2.54 -39.90
C ALA A 460 28.04 1.13 -40.38
N ARG A 461 27.19 1.05 -41.41
CA ARG A 461 26.75 -0.26 -41.98
C ARG A 461 27.92 -1.07 -42.57
N CYS A 462 28.86 -0.42 -43.28
CA CYS A 462 30.02 -1.10 -43.79
C CYS A 462 30.89 -1.67 -42.66
N ILE A 463 31.08 -0.91 -41.59
CA ILE A 463 31.83 -1.33 -40.41
C ILE A 463 31.12 -2.49 -39.70
N GLU A 464 29.81 -2.38 -39.46
CA GLU A 464 29.04 -3.46 -38.85
C GLU A 464 28.99 -4.73 -39.65
N ASN A 465 28.90 -4.66 -40.99
CA ASN A 465 28.93 -5.81 -41.86
C ASN A 465 30.23 -6.62 -41.76
N VAL A 466 31.35 -5.96 -41.48
CA VAL A 466 32.66 -6.60 -41.35
C VAL A 466 32.96 -7.03 -39.92
N PHE A 467 32.69 -6.15 -38.95
CA PHE A 467 33.17 -6.33 -37.60
C PHE A 467 32.05 -6.70 -36.60
N GLY A 468 30.76 -6.49 -36.94
CA GLY A 468 29.66 -6.67 -36.00
C GLY A 468 29.49 -8.11 -35.47
N ALA A 469 29.90 -9.12 -36.25
CA ALA A 469 29.86 -10.52 -35.82
C ALA A 469 31.05 -10.93 -34.94
N ILE A 470 32.19 -10.23 -35.05
CA ILE A 470 33.46 -10.58 -34.39
C ILE A 470 33.92 -9.61 -33.33
N GLY A 471 33.29 -8.44 -33.23
CA GLY A 471 33.68 -7.38 -32.31
C GLY A 471 32.55 -6.43 -31.94
N LYS A 472 32.86 -5.47 -31.11
CA LYS A 472 31.96 -4.39 -30.71
C LYS A 472 32.28 -3.11 -31.47
N CYS A 473 31.28 -2.55 -32.15
CA CYS A 473 31.41 -1.35 -32.98
C CYS A 473 30.84 -0.12 -32.25
N TYR A 474 31.58 0.99 -32.32
CA TYR A 474 31.28 2.23 -31.66
C TYR A 474 31.40 3.41 -32.60
N ARG A 475 30.54 4.45 -32.42
CA ARG A 475 30.76 5.77 -32.99
C ARG A 475 31.27 6.70 -31.89
N THR A 476 32.52 7.11 -31.98
CA THR A 476 33.23 7.89 -30.92
C THR A 476 33.20 9.39 -31.16
N GLY A 477 32.93 9.81 -32.40
CA GLY A 477 32.89 11.23 -32.81
C GLY A 477 31.92 11.46 -33.96
N GLY A 478 32.01 12.62 -34.58
CA GLY A 478 31.18 12.99 -35.74
C GLY A 478 31.40 12.05 -36.95
N ASP A 479 32.65 11.87 -37.32
CA ASP A 479 33.17 11.03 -38.40
C ASP A 479 34.05 9.89 -37.92
N GLU A 480 34.21 9.74 -36.59
CA GLU A 480 35.10 8.79 -35.95
C GLU A 480 34.36 7.56 -35.45
N PHE A 481 34.94 6.39 -35.73
CA PHE A 481 34.45 5.09 -35.28
C PHE A 481 35.56 4.30 -34.58
N ALA A 482 35.17 3.43 -33.67
CA ALA A 482 36.07 2.47 -33.03
C ALA A 482 35.49 1.08 -33.04
N VAL A 483 36.36 0.07 -33.17
CA VAL A 483 35.99 -1.35 -33.08
C VAL A 483 36.97 -2.04 -32.14
N VAL A 484 36.44 -2.89 -31.26
CA VAL A 484 37.22 -3.78 -30.38
C VAL A 484 36.85 -5.22 -30.73
N VAL A 485 37.85 -5.97 -31.19
CA VAL A 485 37.71 -7.40 -31.49
C VAL A 485 38.49 -8.21 -30.47
N PHE A 486 37.84 -9.17 -29.83
CA PHE A 486 38.48 -10.10 -28.89
C PHE A 486 38.89 -11.39 -29.63
N ASP A 487 40.14 -11.81 -29.39
CA ASP A 487 40.72 -13.02 -29.98
C ASP A 487 40.52 -13.12 -31.52
N PRO A 488 41.02 -12.10 -32.28
CA PRO A 488 40.77 -12.07 -33.73
C PRO A 488 41.33 -13.32 -34.43
N GLU A 489 40.48 -13.96 -35.22
CA GLU A 489 40.88 -15.14 -36.05
C GLU A 489 41.53 -14.72 -37.36
N GLU A 490 41.21 -13.51 -37.83
CA GLU A 490 41.72 -12.97 -39.11
C GLU A 490 42.80 -11.91 -38.87
N ASP A 491 43.74 -11.83 -39.80
CA ASP A 491 44.75 -10.79 -39.73
C ASP A 491 44.22 -9.42 -40.13
N ARG A 492 44.99 -8.37 -39.81
CA ARG A 492 44.63 -6.96 -40.04
C ARG A 492 44.41 -6.65 -41.52
N ASN A 493 45.15 -7.32 -42.43
CA ASN A 493 45.05 -7.11 -43.88
C ASN A 493 43.75 -7.71 -44.41
N ALA A 494 43.40 -8.90 -43.98
CA ALA A 494 42.14 -9.55 -44.38
C ALA A 494 40.92 -8.75 -43.96
N LEU A 495 40.90 -8.24 -42.68
CA LEU A 495 39.85 -7.36 -42.19
C LEU A 495 39.78 -6.04 -42.98
N SER A 496 40.95 -5.49 -43.30
CA SER A 496 41.07 -4.27 -44.11
C SER A 496 40.49 -4.50 -45.53
N GLU A 497 40.83 -5.59 -46.20
CA GLU A 497 40.32 -5.93 -47.54
C GLU A 497 38.80 -6.15 -47.55
N LYS A 498 38.26 -6.77 -46.51
CA LYS A 498 36.80 -6.92 -46.34
C LYS A 498 36.11 -5.57 -46.25
N LEU A 499 36.64 -4.65 -45.44
CA LEU A 499 36.10 -3.31 -45.33
C LEU A 499 36.17 -2.54 -46.67
N ASP A 500 37.29 -2.64 -47.38
CA ASP A 500 37.41 -2.03 -48.70
C ASP A 500 36.43 -2.60 -49.72
N LYS A 501 36.12 -3.88 -49.63
CA LYS A 501 35.10 -4.53 -50.48
C LYS A 501 33.70 -3.95 -50.20
N GLU A 502 33.33 -3.77 -48.93
CA GLU A 502 32.05 -3.16 -48.58
C GLU A 502 31.99 -1.67 -48.99
N ILE A 503 33.05 -0.90 -48.77
CA ILE A 503 33.15 0.49 -49.23
C ILE A 503 33.01 0.58 -50.75
N ARG A 504 33.73 -0.28 -51.53
CA ARG A 504 33.61 -0.31 -52.99
C ARG A 504 32.20 -0.69 -53.43
N ARG A 505 31.51 -1.59 -52.70
CA ARG A 505 30.13 -1.97 -52.98
C ARG A 505 29.18 -0.78 -52.78
N TYR A 506 29.34 -0.04 -51.70
CA TYR A 506 28.58 1.18 -51.45
C TYR A 506 28.83 2.21 -52.55
N ASN A 507 30.08 2.52 -52.85
CA ASN A 507 30.48 3.54 -53.83
C ASN A 507 30.01 3.27 -55.26
N ARG A 508 29.74 2.00 -55.62
CA ARG A 508 29.16 1.64 -56.93
C ARG A 508 27.69 2.00 -57.05
N ASN A 509 26.98 1.98 -55.94
CA ASN A 509 25.53 2.15 -55.91
C ASN A 509 25.08 3.48 -55.31
N SER A 510 26.01 4.33 -54.83
CA SER A 510 25.72 5.59 -54.19
C SER A 510 26.18 6.78 -55.04
N ARG A 511 25.44 7.89 -54.89
CA ARG A 511 25.80 9.21 -55.46
C ARG A 511 27.01 9.79 -54.73
N TYR A 512 27.16 9.49 -53.45
CA TYR A 512 28.21 10.05 -52.60
C TYR A 512 29.28 9.00 -52.36
N ARG A 513 30.48 9.23 -52.87
CA ARG A 513 31.61 8.33 -52.64
C ARG A 513 32.22 8.59 -51.27
N MET A 514 32.53 7.52 -50.54
CA MET A 514 33.21 7.60 -49.25
C MET A 514 34.54 6.84 -49.29
N SER A 515 35.46 7.25 -48.47
CA SER A 515 36.68 6.56 -48.07
C SER A 515 36.76 6.56 -46.55
N ILE A 516 37.36 5.53 -45.96
CA ILE A 516 37.52 5.38 -44.52
C ILE A 516 38.97 5.07 -44.23
N SER A 517 39.68 6.03 -43.60
CA SER A 517 40.99 5.82 -43.03
C SER A 517 40.91 4.98 -41.77
N ARG A 518 41.86 4.04 -41.58
CA ARG A 518 41.83 3.13 -40.46
C ARG A 518 43.20 2.84 -39.86
N GLY A 519 43.24 2.61 -38.56
CA GLY A 519 44.45 2.25 -37.83
C GLY A 519 44.17 1.09 -36.86
N PHE A 520 44.98 0.07 -36.95
CA PHE A 520 44.89 -1.13 -36.12
C PHE A 520 45.99 -1.12 -35.06
N SER A 521 45.68 -1.53 -33.84
CA SER A 521 46.64 -1.84 -32.80
C SER A 521 46.22 -3.09 -32.02
N SER A 522 47.17 -3.96 -31.79
CA SER A 522 47.02 -5.14 -30.91
C SER A 522 47.37 -4.77 -29.50
N ILE A 523 46.63 -5.30 -28.49
CA ILE A 523 46.95 -5.04 -27.09
C ILE A 523 48.30 -5.57 -26.67
N ARG A 524 48.83 -6.56 -27.43
CA ARG A 524 50.19 -7.09 -27.26
C ARG A 524 51.14 -6.47 -28.28
N ASP A 525 52.38 -6.22 -27.87
CA ASP A 525 53.48 -5.82 -28.78
C ASP A 525 54.04 -7.06 -29.53
N ASP A 526 54.95 -6.82 -30.47
CA ASP A 526 55.62 -7.87 -31.29
C ASP A 526 56.38 -8.89 -30.43
N ARG A 527 56.64 -8.59 -29.17
CA ARG A 527 57.31 -9.50 -28.19
C ARG A 527 56.29 -10.18 -27.27
N GLY A 528 54.99 -10.00 -27.51
CA GLY A 528 53.92 -10.56 -26.73
C GLY A 528 53.64 -9.87 -25.37
N LYS A 529 54.30 -8.70 -25.09
CA LYS A 529 54.09 -7.94 -23.89
C LYS A 529 52.83 -7.10 -24.01
N LEU A 530 52.03 -7.04 -22.92
CA LEU A 530 50.82 -6.22 -22.83
C LEU A 530 51.17 -4.74 -22.81
N LYS A 531 50.52 -3.96 -23.68
CA LYS A 531 50.52 -2.50 -23.71
C LYS A 531 49.58 -1.97 -22.64
N THR A 532 49.81 -0.79 -22.14
CA THR A 532 48.80 -0.03 -21.38
C THR A 532 47.67 0.39 -22.31
N THR A 533 46.49 0.63 -21.78
CA THR A 533 45.33 1.10 -22.55
C THR A 533 45.66 2.40 -23.30
N GLY A 534 46.46 3.27 -22.69
CA GLY A 534 46.92 4.52 -23.31
C GLY A 534 47.85 4.31 -24.53
N GLU A 535 48.85 3.43 -24.41
CA GLU A 535 49.75 3.05 -25.50
C GLU A 535 49.01 2.40 -26.65
N TRP A 536 48.11 1.48 -26.33
CA TRP A 536 47.28 0.74 -27.28
C TRP A 536 46.39 1.69 -28.09
N LYS A 537 45.67 2.59 -27.43
CA LYS A 537 44.83 3.64 -28.04
C LYS A 537 45.64 4.60 -28.90
N TYR A 538 46.79 5.07 -28.40
CA TYR A 538 47.67 6.00 -29.10
C TYR A 538 48.25 5.38 -30.39
N GLU A 539 48.63 4.12 -30.35
CA GLU A 539 49.15 3.41 -31.55
C GLU A 539 48.05 3.23 -32.60
N ALA A 540 46.82 2.84 -32.22
CA ALA A 540 45.72 2.74 -33.16
C ALA A 540 45.41 4.10 -33.83
N ASP A 541 45.37 5.16 -33.06
CA ASP A 541 45.14 6.52 -33.57
C ASP A 541 46.28 7.01 -34.49
N THR A 542 47.52 6.78 -34.11
CA THR A 542 48.69 7.10 -34.92
C THR A 542 48.67 6.35 -36.27
N ASN A 543 48.36 5.07 -36.28
CA ASN A 543 48.25 4.27 -37.49
C ASN A 543 47.11 4.75 -38.40
N MET A 544 45.98 5.13 -37.84
CA MET A 544 44.86 5.72 -38.58
C MET A 544 45.28 7.06 -39.24
N TYR A 545 45.93 7.93 -38.47
CA TYR A 545 46.42 9.22 -39.00
C TYR A 545 47.43 9.05 -40.12
N GLN A 546 48.37 8.08 -40.00
CA GLN A 546 49.34 7.78 -41.08
C GLN A 546 48.62 7.27 -42.32
N ASN A 547 47.62 6.41 -42.19
CA ASN A 547 46.79 5.93 -43.29
C ASN A 547 46.07 7.11 -43.97
N LYS A 548 45.47 8.02 -43.17
CA LYS A 548 44.80 9.22 -43.68
C LYS A 548 45.73 10.15 -44.48
N MET A 549 46.97 10.28 -44.05
CA MET A 549 47.97 11.11 -44.76
C MET A 549 48.44 10.48 -46.08
N LYS A 550 48.49 9.15 -46.17
CA LYS A 550 48.80 8.41 -47.43
C LYS A 550 47.67 8.59 -48.44
N GLU A 551 46.42 8.40 -48.03
CA GLU A 551 45.24 8.58 -48.89
C GLU A 551 45.14 10.02 -49.46
N ARG A 552 45.45 11.02 -48.64
CA ARG A 552 45.48 12.44 -49.09
C ARG A 552 46.50 12.69 -50.21
N LYS A 553 47.72 12.14 -50.09
CA LYS A 553 48.77 12.25 -51.13
C LYS A 553 48.41 11.56 -52.42
N THR A 554 47.65 10.46 -52.37
CA THR A 554 47.23 9.68 -53.56
C THR A 554 46.10 10.38 -54.33
N HIS A 555 45.32 11.25 -53.66
CA HIS A 555 44.22 12.00 -54.27
C HIS A 555 44.61 13.43 -54.72
N GLU A 556 45.81 13.90 -54.37
CA GLU A 556 46.38 15.21 -54.83
C GLU A 556 47.25 15.03 -56.09
N LEU A 557 47.55 13.82 -56.51
CA LEU A 557 48.19 13.46 -57.76
C LEU A 557 47.13 12.96 -58.79
#